data_9983ffd6af8f02679436f06fdf49d1dd
#
_entry.id   9983ffd6af8f02679436f06fdf49d1dd
#
_cell.length_a   1.000
_cell.length_b   1.000
_cell.length_c   1.000
_cell.angle_alpha   90.00
_cell.angle_beta   90.00
_cell.angle_gamma   90.00
#
_symmetry.space_group_name_H-M   'P 1'
#
loop_
_entity.id
_entity.type
_entity.pdbx_description
1 polymer ?
#
loop_
_entity_poly.entity_id
_entity_poly.type
_entity_poly.pdbx_seq_one_letter_code
_entity_poly.pdbx_strand_id
1 'polypeptide(L)'
;MGAGQFLKIYLPVLGLFLFFAVQSAAVELSGNAETIPESGFIELQGKVLSLHGVQIIPQNATCKNSNGQWSCGKLAWETLKNKLNSGPVHCTLISDLQNPGGNHEQAKCLLKKENLSIWLVSRGWALTNKEPDEFLSSQENLASKNNVGIWRGGFIPPDLWRTSFKKGTKNCSVCSVRRESFMRKVQKQKSP
;
A
#
# COMPACT_ATOMS: atom_id res chain seq x y z
N MET A 1 88.95 2.86 16.56
CA MET A 1 88.06 4.04 16.47
C MET A 1 87.14 3.76 15.28
N GLY A 2 85.94 3.27 15.50
CA GLY A 2 84.98 2.94 14.47
C GLY A 2 83.58 3.03 15.04
N ALA A 3 82.90 4.11 14.75
CA ALA A 3 81.55 4.36 15.22
C ALA A 3 80.56 3.50 14.48
N GLY A 4 79.86 2.63 15.18
CA GLY A 4 78.76 1.83 14.67
C GLY A 4 77.44 2.64 14.59
N GLN A 5 76.95 2.87 13.40
CA GLN A 5 75.65 3.45 13.18
C GLN A 5 74.56 2.36 13.29
N PHE A 6 73.66 2.46 14.29
CA PHE A 6 72.43 1.65 14.41
C PHE A 6 71.40 2.26 13.54
N LEU A 7 71.09 1.57 12.42
CA LEU A 7 69.97 1.88 11.54
C LEU A 7 68.67 1.40 12.20
N LYS A 8 67.86 2.33 12.73
CA LYS A 8 66.50 2.02 13.22
C LYS A 8 65.56 1.85 12.04
N ILE A 9 65.20 0.61 11.77
CA ILE A 9 64.16 0.29 10.79
C ILE A 9 62.81 0.52 11.46
N TYR A 10 62.12 1.61 11.08
CA TYR A 10 60.70 1.82 11.40
C TYR A 10 59.85 1.02 10.44
N LEU A 11 59.26 -0.09 10.91
CA LEU A 11 58.18 -0.77 10.19
C LEU A 11 56.87 0.05 10.38
N PRO A 12 56.24 0.53 9.31
CA PRO A 12 54.89 1.07 9.41
C PRO A 12 53.90 -0.12 9.59
N VAL A 13 53.28 -0.22 10.76
CA VAL A 13 52.15 -1.10 11.01
C VAL A 13 50.95 -0.55 10.21
N LEU A 14 50.79 -1.08 9.01
CA LEU A 14 49.63 -0.76 8.17
C LEU A 14 48.40 -1.47 8.79
N GLY A 15 47.69 -0.73 9.65
CA GLY A 15 46.44 -1.20 10.26
C GLY A 15 45.40 -1.39 9.17
N LEU A 16 45.16 -2.64 8.78
CA LEU A 16 44.07 -3.06 7.88
C LEU A 16 42.73 -2.92 8.62
N PHE A 17 42.11 -1.74 8.55
CA PHE A 17 40.73 -1.54 9.00
C PHE A 17 39.78 -2.31 8.08
N LEU A 18 39.41 -3.53 8.48
CA LEU A 18 38.30 -4.25 7.88
C LEU A 18 37.01 -3.52 8.22
N PHE A 19 36.53 -2.67 7.32
CA PHE A 19 35.17 -2.14 7.34
C PHE A 19 34.21 -3.30 7.12
N PHE A 20 33.67 -3.86 8.19
CA PHE A 20 32.48 -4.69 8.11
C PHE A 20 31.30 -3.82 7.72
N ALA A 21 30.95 -3.81 6.43
CA ALA A 21 29.69 -3.24 5.97
C ALA A 21 28.56 -4.11 6.54
N VAL A 22 27.85 -3.61 7.56
CA VAL A 22 26.61 -4.21 8.05
C VAL A 22 25.57 -3.98 6.96
N GLN A 23 25.36 -4.98 6.11
CA GLN A 23 24.26 -4.97 5.16
C GLN A 23 22.99 -5.25 5.95
N SER A 24 22.10 -4.25 6.08
CA SER A 24 20.73 -4.46 6.52
C SER A 24 20.04 -5.35 5.48
N ALA A 25 19.90 -6.63 5.75
CA ALA A 25 19.10 -7.52 4.92
C ALA A 25 17.64 -7.16 5.09
N ALA A 26 16.94 -6.87 3.99
CA ALA A 26 15.51 -6.72 4.00
C ALA A 26 14.87 -8.05 4.45
N VAL A 27 13.90 -7.98 5.36
CA VAL A 27 13.21 -9.18 5.83
C VAL A 27 12.22 -9.61 4.76
N GLU A 28 12.37 -10.87 4.31
CA GLU A 28 11.49 -11.49 3.31
C GLU A 28 10.60 -12.54 3.95
N LEU A 29 9.33 -12.55 3.56
CA LEU A 29 8.33 -13.52 3.96
C LEU A 29 7.76 -14.19 2.71
N SER A 30 7.47 -15.50 2.79
CA SER A 30 6.91 -16.22 1.65
C SER A 30 5.97 -17.32 2.11
N GLY A 31 4.79 -17.40 1.52
CA GLY A 31 3.79 -18.41 1.87
C GLY A 31 2.38 -18.04 1.43
N ASN A 32 1.42 -18.79 1.96
CA ASN A 32 0.01 -18.45 1.75
C ASN A 32 -0.38 -17.26 2.64
N ALA A 33 -0.95 -16.24 2.04
CA ALA A 33 -1.45 -15.08 2.74
C ALA A 33 -2.96 -15.15 2.90
N GLU A 34 -3.47 -14.61 4.01
CA GLU A 34 -4.90 -14.48 4.30
C GLU A 34 -5.32 -13.02 4.36
N THR A 35 -6.60 -12.75 4.13
CA THR A 35 -7.15 -11.40 4.23
C THR A 35 -7.68 -11.14 5.63
N ILE A 36 -7.42 -9.94 6.18
CA ILE A 36 -8.03 -9.41 7.41
C ILE A 36 -8.84 -8.15 7.06
N PRO A 37 -10.04 -8.33 6.46
CA PRO A 37 -10.80 -7.22 5.88
C PRO A 37 -11.20 -6.14 6.90
N GLU A 38 -11.43 -6.52 8.15
CA GLU A 38 -11.85 -5.62 9.24
C GLU A 38 -10.77 -4.58 9.56
N SER A 39 -9.51 -4.97 9.45
CA SER A 39 -8.37 -4.08 9.69
C SER A 39 -7.83 -3.42 8.42
N GLY A 40 -8.17 -3.94 7.24
CA GLY A 40 -7.65 -3.44 5.96
C GLY A 40 -6.29 -4.04 5.58
N PHE A 41 -5.91 -5.19 6.15
CA PHE A 41 -4.59 -5.81 6.02
C PHE A 41 -4.67 -7.24 5.48
N ILE A 42 -3.50 -7.80 5.23
CA ILE A 42 -3.31 -9.24 4.98
C ILE A 42 -2.43 -9.83 6.09
N GLU A 43 -2.54 -11.13 6.31
CA GLU A 43 -1.66 -11.88 7.21
C GLU A 43 -0.79 -12.83 6.41
N LEU A 44 0.49 -12.89 6.75
CA LEU A 44 1.45 -13.83 6.17
C LEU A 44 2.42 -14.30 7.26
N GLN A 45 2.45 -15.60 7.54
CA GLN A 45 3.29 -16.22 8.57
C GLN A 45 3.08 -15.61 9.97
N GLY A 46 1.83 -15.29 10.33
CA GLY A 46 1.49 -14.66 11.62
C GLY A 46 1.82 -13.17 11.72
N LYS A 47 2.30 -12.54 10.66
CA LYS A 47 2.54 -11.09 10.60
C LYS A 47 1.42 -10.38 9.86
N VAL A 48 0.94 -9.29 10.46
CA VAL A 48 -0.07 -8.41 9.86
C VAL A 48 0.62 -7.37 8.99
N LEU A 49 0.29 -7.37 7.70
CA LEU A 49 0.96 -6.57 6.68
C LEU A 49 -0.01 -5.63 5.99
N SER A 50 0.39 -4.37 5.84
CA SER A 50 -0.22 -3.42 4.91
C SER A 50 0.53 -3.46 3.57
N LEU A 51 -0.21 -3.43 2.47
CA LEU A 51 0.40 -3.35 1.14
C LEU A 51 0.95 -1.94 0.90
N HIS A 52 2.23 -1.87 0.54
CA HIS A 52 2.92 -0.60 0.35
C HIS A 52 2.29 0.27 -0.74
N GLY A 53 2.17 1.55 -0.45
CA GLY A 53 1.73 2.58 -1.39
C GLY A 53 0.23 2.65 -1.63
N VAL A 54 -0.57 1.73 -1.04
CA VAL A 54 -2.01 1.63 -1.31
C VAL A 54 -2.86 1.46 -0.06
N GLN A 55 -4.11 1.81 -0.19
CA GLN A 55 -5.16 1.54 0.78
C GLN A 55 -6.27 0.72 0.11
N ILE A 56 -6.48 -0.50 0.58
CA ILE A 56 -7.58 -1.35 0.10
C ILE A 56 -8.90 -0.73 0.55
N ILE A 57 -9.90 -0.83 -0.30
CA ILE A 57 -11.24 -0.31 -0.01
C ILE A 57 -11.80 -0.99 1.24
N PRO A 58 -12.33 -0.24 2.24
CA PRO A 58 -12.90 -0.85 3.44
C PRO A 58 -13.99 -1.86 3.12
N GLN A 59 -14.02 -2.98 3.85
CA GLN A 59 -14.96 -4.09 3.59
C GLN A 59 -16.42 -3.66 3.60
N ASN A 60 -16.78 -2.73 4.48
CA ASN A 60 -18.15 -2.22 4.63
C ASN A 60 -18.48 -1.07 3.67
N ALA A 61 -17.58 -0.72 2.74
CA ALA A 61 -17.82 0.34 1.79
C ALA A 61 -18.91 -0.05 0.79
N THR A 62 -19.80 0.91 0.53
CA THR A 62 -20.85 0.81 -0.48
C THR A 62 -20.61 1.83 -1.57
N CYS A 63 -20.77 1.41 -2.82
CA CYS A 63 -20.66 2.23 -4.02
C CYS A 63 -22.02 2.32 -4.72
N LYS A 64 -22.17 3.32 -5.58
CA LYS A 64 -23.39 3.53 -6.36
C LYS A 64 -23.04 3.55 -7.84
N ASN A 65 -23.86 2.89 -8.65
CA ASN A 65 -23.82 2.92 -10.12
C ASN A 65 -25.21 3.17 -10.69
N SER A 66 -25.39 3.03 -12.00
CA SER A 66 -26.69 3.16 -12.67
C SER A 66 -27.75 2.19 -12.16
N ASN A 67 -27.34 1.02 -11.67
CA ASN A 67 -28.24 -0.05 -11.19
C ASN A 67 -28.55 0.08 -9.68
N GLY A 68 -28.01 1.11 -8.99
CA GLY A 68 -28.24 1.34 -7.57
C GLY A 68 -26.98 1.21 -6.72
N GLN A 69 -27.19 0.91 -5.44
CA GLN A 69 -26.12 0.75 -4.45
C GLN A 69 -25.64 -0.70 -4.40
N TRP A 70 -24.33 -0.89 -4.25
CA TRP A 70 -23.71 -2.21 -4.17
C TRP A 70 -22.52 -2.24 -3.20
N SER A 71 -22.19 -3.42 -2.66
CA SER A 71 -21.16 -3.64 -1.65
C SER A 71 -19.78 -3.75 -2.31
N CYS A 72 -19.22 -2.61 -2.72
CA CYS A 72 -17.93 -2.58 -3.41
C CYS A 72 -16.77 -3.02 -2.51
N GLY A 73 -16.83 -2.71 -1.22
CA GLY A 73 -15.81 -3.15 -0.27
C GLY A 73 -15.77 -4.67 -0.13
N LYS A 74 -16.93 -5.31 0.05
CA LYS A 74 -17.03 -6.78 0.10
C LYS A 74 -16.43 -7.42 -1.16
N LEU A 75 -16.80 -6.91 -2.34
CA LEU A 75 -16.28 -7.45 -3.60
C LEU A 75 -14.77 -7.23 -3.76
N ALA A 76 -14.22 -6.10 -3.30
CA ALA A 76 -12.78 -5.86 -3.30
C ALA A 76 -12.04 -6.93 -2.50
N TRP A 77 -12.51 -7.23 -1.28
CA TRP A 77 -11.88 -8.22 -0.40
C TRP A 77 -12.07 -9.65 -0.89
N GLU A 78 -13.22 -10.01 -1.42
CA GLU A 78 -13.44 -11.31 -2.08
C GLU A 78 -12.51 -11.48 -3.29
N THR A 79 -12.33 -10.43 -4.07
CA THR A 79 -11.43 -10.44 -5.23
C THR A 79 -9.97 -10.61 -4.80
N LEU A 80 -9.53 -9.92 -3.74
CA LEU A 80 -8.19 -10.09 -3.18
C LEU A 80 -8.00 -11.50 -2.61
N LYS A 81 -8.96 -12.02 -1.83
CA LYS A 81 -8.92 -13.38 -1.29
C LYS A 81 -8.75 -14.43 -2.40
N ASN A 82 -9.54 -14.32 -3.46
CA ASN A 82 -9.44 -15.23 -4.62
C ASN A 82 -8.07 -15.11 -5.31
N LYS A 83 -7.50 -13.90 -5.38
CA LYS A 83 -6.16 -13.69 -5.91
C LYS A 83 -5.10 -14.37 -5.03
N LEU A 84 -5.15 -14.19 -3.71
CA LEU A 84 -4.20 -14.79 -2.77
C LEU A 84 -4.26 -16.33 -2.80
N ASN A 85 -5.43 -16.91 -2.96
CA ASN A 85 -5.62 -18.36 -3.09
C ASN A 85 -4.99 -18.96 -4.37
N SER A 86 -4.53 -18.14 -5.31
CA SER A 86 -3.94 -18.65 -6.57
C SER A 86 -2.47 -19.06 -6.45
N GLY A 87 -1.84 -18.92 -5.29
CA GLY A 87 -0.45 -19.34 -5.04
C GLY A 87 0.24 -18.59 -3.90
N PRO A 88 1.48 -18.93 -3.61
CA PRO A 88 2.24 -18.28 -2.55
C PRO A 88 2.56 -16.83 -2.89
N VAL A 89 2.54 -15.99 -1.84
CA VAL A 89 2.92 -14.59 -1.88
C VAL A 89 4.34 -14.44 -1.37
N HIS A 90 5.12 -13.58 -2.00
CA HIS A 90 6.47 -13.19 -1.56
C HIS A 90 6.44 -11.71 -1.19
N CYS A 91 6.70 -11.41 0.09
CA CYS A 91 6.66 -10.06 0.62
C CYS A 91 8.02 -9.64 1.16
N THR A 92 8.48 -8.47 0.76
CA THR A 92 9.65 -7.81 1.34
C THR A 92 9.15 -6.73 2.29
N LEU A 93 9.53 -6.82 3.56
CA LEU A 93 9.15 -5.82 4.57
C LEU A 93 9.87 -4.49 4.30
N ILE A 94 9.15 -3.39 4.50
CA ILE A 94 9.68 -2.05 4.41
C ILE A 94 9.77 -1.50 5.83
N SER A 95 10.98 -1.13 6.24
CA SER A 95 11.19 -0.47 7.53
C SER A 95 10.50 0.89 7.52
N ASP A 96 9.40 1.01 8.27
CA ASP A 96 8.74 2.29 8.48
C ASP A 96 9.45 3.03 9.64
N LEU A 97 10.42 3.86 9.28
CA LEU A 97 11.16 4.69 10.25
C LEU A 97 10.26 5.75 10.92
N GLN A 98 9.07 6.00 10.36
CA GLN A 98 8.11 6.99 10.89
C GLN A 98 7.12 6.39 11.88
N ASN A 99 6.99 5.05 11.91
CA ASN A 99 6.10 4.35 12.83
C ASN A 99 6.74 3.07 13.39
N PRO A 100 7.86 3.18 14.12
CA PRO A 100 8.51 2.02 14.73
C PRO A 100 7.59 1.45 15.82
N GLY A 101 7.13 0.22 15.63
CA GLY A 101 6.26 -0.48 16.58
C GLY A 101 4.76 -0.34 16.33
N GLY A 102 4.34 0.06 15.15
CA GLY A 102 2.94 -0.02 14.71
C GLY A 102 2.40 -1.46 14.76
N ASN A 103 1.07 -1.61 14.89
CA ASN A 103 0.39 -2.90 14.95
C ASN A 103 0.47 -3.71 13.62
N HIS A 104 1.13 -3.19 12.60
CA HIS A 104 1.30 -3.82 11.29
C HIS A 104 2.58 -3.31 10.63
N GLU A 105 3.13 -4.13 9.76
CA GLU A 105 4.32 -3.81 8.98
C GLU A 105 3.92 -3.46 7.53
N GLN A 106 4.63 -2.54 6.89
CA GLN A 106 4.45 -2.30 5.47
C GLN A 106 5.26 -3.32 4.65
N ALA A 107 4.67 -3.80 3.55
CA ALA A 107 5.34 -4.76 2.70
C ALA A 107 5.07 -4.54 1.21
N LYS A 108 6.09 -4.78 0.38
CA LYS A 108 5.94 -4.99 -1.06
C LYS A 108 5.72 -6.47 -1.32
N CYS A 109 4.55 -6.83 -1.81
CA CYS A 109 4.15 -8.22 -2.00
C CYS A 109 3.98 -8.55 -3.48
N LEU A 110 4.56 -9.68 -3.89
CA LEU A 110 4.47 -10.24 -5.23
C LEU A 110 3.73 -11.59 -5.17
N LEU A 111 2.83 -11.82 -6.11
CA LEU A 111 2.22 -13.12 -6.37
C LEU A 111 2.44 -13.49 -7.83
N LYS A 112 3.13 -14.60 -8.09
CA LYS A 112 3.53 -15.00 -9.47
C LYS A 112 4.22 -13.86 -10.23
N LYS A 113 5.12 -13.13 -9.58
CA LYS A 113 5.85 -11.95 -10.10
C LYS A 113 4.99 -10.70 -10.33
N GLU A 114 3.69 -10.74 -10.09
CA GLU A 114 2.79 -9.58 -10.18
C GLU A 114 2.73 -8.86 -8.82
N ASN A 115 2.96 -7.54 -8.81
CA ASN A 115 2.86 -6.72 -7.60
C ASN A 115 1.40 -6.55 -7.19
N LEU A 116 1.06 -6.93 -5.94
CA LEU A 116 -0.32 -6.91 -5.45
C LEU A 116 -0.88 -5.49 -5.33
N SER A 117 -0.07 -4.50 -4.97
CA SER A 117 -0.51 -3.09 -4.90
C SER A 117 -0.93 -2.59 -6.28
N ILE A 118 -0.08 -2.83 -7.29
CA ILE A 118 -0.37 -2.45 -8.68
C ILE A 118 -1.61 -3.18 -9.18
N TRP A 119 -1.71 -4.48 -8.91
CA TRP A 119 -2.83 -5.31 -9.33
C TRP A 119 -4.17 -4.81 -8.74
N LEU A 120 -4.18 -4.42 -7.46
CA LEU A 120 -5.38 -3.88 -6.80
C LEU A 120 -5.78 -2.53 -7.38
N VAL A 121 -4.83 -1.60 -7.53
CA VAL A 121 -5.08 -0.25 -8.03
C VAL A 121 -5.56 -0.28 -9.47
N SER A 122 -4.91 -1.05 -10.35
CA SER A 122 -5.28 -1.16 -11.76
C SER A 122 -6.69 -1.75 -11.97
N ARG A 123 -7.19 -2.52 -11.01
CA ARG A 123 -8.56 -3.06 -11.00
C ARG A 123 -9.57 -2.20 -10.22
N GLY A 124 -9.12 -1.09 -9.64
CA GLY A 124 -9.94 -0.19 -8.86
C GLY A 124 -10.42 -0.78 -7.53
N TRP A 125 -9.64 -1.68 -6.90
CA TRP A 125 -9.96 -2.27 -5.60
C TRP A 125 -9.16 -1.68 -4.44
N ALA A 126 -8.16 -0.86 -4.77
CA ALA A 126 -7.41 -0.06 -3.82
C ALA A 126 -7.16 1.32 -4.40
N LEU A 127 -6.82 2.25 -3.52
CA LEU A 127 -6.47 3.62 -3.83
C LEU A 127 -5.02 3.85 -3.46
N THR A 128 -4.38 4.76 -4.15
CA THR A 128 -3.02 5.17 -3.82
C THR A 128 -3.01 5.97 -2.52
N ASN A 129 -1.91 5.91 -1.78
CA ASN A 129 -1.69 6.73 -0.59
C ASN A 129 -1.53 8.21 -0.98
N LYS A 130 -1.42 9.12 0.02
CA LYS A 130 -1.30 10.56 -0.21
C LYS A 130 -0.07 10.97 -1.02
N GLU A 131 1.00 10.22 -0.88
CA GLU A 131 2.28 10.39 -1.59
C GLU A 131 2.57 9.12 -2.40
N PRO A 132 1.76 8.86 -3.45
CA PRO A 132 1.96 7.69 -4.27
C PRO A 132 3.20 7.86 -5.15
N ASP A 133 3.84 6.76 -5.51
CA ASP A 133 4.76 6.81 -6.61
C ASP A 133 4.01 7.12 -7.93
N GLU A 134 4.73 7.67 -8.90
CA GLU A 134 4.16 8.11 -10.17
C GLU A 134 3.48 6.95 -10.92
N PHE A 135 4.04 5.74 -10.82
CA PHE A 135 3.51 4.56 -11.48
C PHE A 135 2.16 4.14 -10.90
N LEU A 136 2.03 4.05 -9.56
CA LEU A 136 0.76 3.73 -8.91
C LEU A 136 -0.31 4.78 -9.22
N SER A 137 0.06 6.06 -9.20
CA SER A 137 -0.85 7.16 -9.57
C SER A 137 -1.35 7.01 -11.01
N SER A 138 -0.49 6.64 -11.95
CA SER A 138 -0.87 6.40 -13.34
C SER A 138 -1.86 5.24 -13.47
N GLN A 139 -1.65 4.15 -12.73
CA GLN A 139 -2.56 2.99 -12.71
C GLN A 139 -3.93 3.34 -12.13
N GLU A 140 -3.98 4.15 -11.07
CA GLU A 140 -5.25 4.64 -10.51
C GLU A 140 -6.02 5.50 -11.51
N ASN A 141 -5.32 6.41 -12.20
CA ASN A 141 -5.91 7.24 -13.24
C ASN A 141 -6.46 6.40 -14.41
N LEU A 142 -5.74 5.36 -14.82
CA LEU A 142 -6.23 4.43 -15.86
C LEU A 142 -7.46 3.66 -15.38
N ALA A 143 -7.46 3.15 -14.15
CA ALA A 143 -8.61 2.46 -13.56
C ALA A 143 -9.84 3.37 -13.52
N SER A 144 -9.65 4.63 -13.14
CA SER A 144 -10.71 5.64 -13.11
C SER A 144 -11.25 5.95 -14.50
N LYS A 145 -10.39 6.19 -15.48
CA LYS A 145 -10.79 6.45 -16.87
C LYS A 145 -11.57 5.28 -17.49
N ASN A 146 -11.17 4.05 -17.16
CA ASN A 146 -11.78 2.82 -17.66
C ASN A 146 -13.01 2.39 -16.84
N ASN A 147 -13.39 3.13 -15.80
CA ASN A 147 -14.53 2.83 -14.94
C ASN A 147 -14.50 1.41 -14.35
N VAL A 148 -13.33 0.91 -13.92
CA VAL A 148 -13.19 -0.42 -13.32
C VAL A 148 -13.32 -0.38 -11.80
N GLY A 149 -13.70 -1.49 -11.20
CA GLY A 149 -13.83 -1.61 -9.74
C GLY A 149 -14.80 -0.59 -9.16
N ILE A 150 -14.36 0.18 -8.17
CA ILE A 150 -15.16 1.22 -7.52
C ILE A 150 -15.49 2.40 -8.44
N TRP A 151 -14.71 2.59 -9.51
CA TRP A 151 -14.90 3.68 -10.46
C TRP A 151 -16.16 3.53 -11.32
N ARG A 152 -16.83 2.36 -11.26
CA ARG A 152 -18.10 2.07 -11.97
C ARG A 152 -19.25 2.92 -11.43
N GLY A 153 -19.41 4.12 -11.88
CA GLY A 153 -20.58 4.95 -11.52
C GLY A 153 -20.30 6.19 -10.71
N GLY A 154 -19.10 6.68 -10.75
CA GLY A 154 -18.70 7.92 -10.12
C GLY A 154 -18.24 7.70 -8.68
N PHE A 155 -16.98 7.84 -8.51
CA PHE A 155 -16.27 7.58 -7.28
C PHE A 155 -16.09 8.84 -6.43
N ILE A 156 -15.97 8.62 -5.12
CA ILE A 156 -15.70 9.65 -4.12
C ILE A 156 -14.32 9.43 -3.53
N PRO A 157 -13.46 10.46 -3.50
CA PRO A 157 -12.09 10.34 -3.02
C PRO A 157 -11.94 9.88 -1.56
N PRO A 158 -10.83 9.19 -1.23
CA PRO A 158 -10.59 8.50 0.05
C PRO A 158 -10.43 9.39 1.27
N ASP A 159 -10.02 10.64 1.08
CA ASP A 159 -9.86 11.61 2.16
C ASP A 159 -11.12 11.77 3.02
N LEU A 160 -12.27 11.48 2.44
CA LEU A 160 -13.53 11.47 3.17
C LEU A 160 -13.86 10.16 3.84
N TRP A 161 -13.38 9.04 3.33
CA TRP A 161 -13.52 7.78 4.06
C TRP A 161 -12.80 7.85 5.40
N ARG A 162 -11.59 8.44 5.41
CA ARG A 162 -10.81 8.64 6.64
C ARG A 162 -11.51 9.55 7.65
N THR A 163 -12.22 10.57 7.20
CA THR A 163 -12.97 11.46 8.09
C THR A 163 -14.24 10.83 8.64
N SER A 164 -14.91 9.95 7.88
CA SER A 164 -16.08 9.21 8.34
C SER A 164 -15.73 8.10 9.33
N PHE A 165 -14.61 7.40 9.14
CA PHE A 165 -14.08 6.43 10.11
C PHE A 165 -13.75 7.09 11.47
N LYS A 166 -13.11 8.26 11.47
CA LYS A 166 -12.82 9.01 12.71
C LYS A 166 -14.08 9.48 13.45
N LYS A 167 -15.22 9.63 12.77
CA LYS A 167 -16.50 10.05 13.37
C LYS A 167 -17.39 8.89 13.80
N GLY A 168 -16.92 7.63 13.75
CA GLY A 168 -17.67 6.46 14.25
C GLY A 168 -18.95 6.13 13.48
N THR A 169 -19.11 6.63 12.26
CA THR A 169 -20.24 6.30 11.41
C THR A 169 -20.09 4.90 10.82
N LYS A 170 -20.88 3.95 11.32
CA LYS A 170 -20.86 2.52 10.93
C LYS A 170 -21.30 2.25 9.48
N ASN A 171 -21.71 3.25 8.72
CA ASN A 171 -22.15 3.10 7.33
C ASN A 171 -21.47 4.14 6.46
N CYS A 172 -20.87 3.72 5.36
CA CYS A 172 -20.32 4.61 4.34
C CYS A 172 -21.45 5.32 3.55
N SER A 173 -22.38 5.97 4.26
CA SER A 173 -23.37 6.88 3.66
C SER A 173 -22.71 8.07 2.95
N VAL A 174 -21.45 8.35 3.30
CA VAL A 174 -20.61 9.40 2.70
C VAL A 174 -20.39 9.17 1.20
N CYS A 175 -20.38 7.90 0.75
CA CYS A 175 -20.26 7.60 -0.67
C CYS A 175 -21.46 8.11 -1.50
N SER A 176 -22.66 8.19 -0.93
CA SER A 176 -23.85 8.73 -1.60
C SER A 176 -23.97 10.26 -1.47
N VAL A 177 -23.68 10.81 -0.29
CA VAL A 177 -23.87 12.23 0.02
C VAL A 177 -22.96 13.15 -0.80
N ARG A 178 -21.74 12.74 -1.09
CA ARG A 178 -20.79 13.61 -1.83
C ARG A 178 -20.99 13.61 -3.34
N ARG A 179 -21.49 12.52 -3.91
CA ARG A 179 -21.90 12.55 -5.32
C ARG A 179 -22.98 13.62 -5.53
N GLU A 180 -23.94 13.71 -4.62
CA GLU A 180 -25.00 14.73 -4.69
C GLU A 180 -24.48 16.14 -4.51
N SER A 181 -23.49 16.35 -3.62
CA SER A 181 -22.86 17.65 -3.44
C SER A 181 -21.95 18.03 -4.61
N PHE A 182 -21.25 17.06 -5.21
CA PHE A 182 -20.45 17.27 -6.41
C PHE A 182 -21.35 17.56 -7.62
N MET A 183 -22.41 16.78 -7.81
CA MET A 183 -23.35 16.99 -8.90
C MET A 183 -24.08 18.33 -8.78
N ARG A 184 -24.43 18.77 -7.55
CA ARG A 184 -24.98 20.12 -7.31
C ARG A 184 -23.98 21.23 -7.65
N LYS A 185 -22.68 21.05 -7.39
CA LYS A 185 -21.64 22.02 -7.79
C LYS A 185 -21.48 22.09 -9.30
N VAL A 186 -21.47 20.92 -9.97
CA VAL A 186 -21.36 20.85 -11.45
C VAL A 186 -22.61 21.47 -12.11
N GLN A 187 -23.80 21.26 -11.55
CA GLN A 187 -25.03 21.87 -12.07
C GLN A 187 -25.03 23.39 -11.86
N LYS A 188 -24.56 23.91 -10.71
CA LYS A 188 -24.43 25.36 -10.48
C LYS A 188 -23.43 26.04 -11.43
N GLN A 189 -22.41 25.34 -11.90
CA GLN A 189 -21.44 25.86 -12.88
C GLN A 189 -21.97 25.84 -14.33
N LYS A 190 -23.06 25.10 -14.60
CA LYS A 190 -23.68 25.00 -15.93
C LYS A 190 -24.93 25.88 -16.09
N SER A 191 -25.37 26.52 -15.05
CA SER A 191 -26.46 27.52 -15.14
C SER A 191 -25.84 28.88 -15.50
N PRO A 192 -26.25 29.50 -16.61
CA PRO A 192 -25.76 30.81 -17.05
C PRO A 192 -26.11 31.91 -16.06
#